data_5db167294da38e41c60fa449c65b6769
#
_entry.id   5db167294da38e41c60fa449c65b6769
#
_cell.length_a   1.000
_cell.length_b   1.000
_cell.length_c   1.000
_cell.angle_alpha   90.00
_cell.angle_beta   90.00
_cell.angle_gamma   90.00
#
_symmetry.space_group_name_H-M   'P 1'
#
loop_
_entity.id
_entity.type
_entity.pdbx_description
1 polymer ?
#
loop_
_entity_poly.entity_id
_entity_poly.type
_entity_poly.pdbx_seq_one_letter_code
_entity_poly.pdbx_strand_id
1 'polypeptide(L)'
;MSKEKAISDEQIIAALLDHGTIRAAAQAAGISERTLYDRMNKGEFQALYKAAKADLIRAAVLNINRQLQAAIDTVVEVMQDPDNNAAVRLQAAQTILNNAGKFAQRLQLDETSALIQRENDRFSIF
;
A
#
# COMPACT_ATOMS: atom_id res chain seq x y z
N MET A 1 -19.31 -39.13 -4.33
CA MET A 1 -19.58 -37.68 -4.46
C MET A 1 -18.50 -36.95 -3.71
N SER A 2 -17.59 -36.35 -4.47
CA SER A 2 -16.66 -35.41 -3.85
C SER A 2 -17.45 -34.19 -3.42
N LYS A 3 -17.52 -33.93 -2.12
CA LYS A 3 -17.92 -32.61 -1.64
C LYS A 3 -16.91 -31.64 -2.21
N GLU A 4 -17.29 -30.87 -3.22
CA GLU A 4 -16.51 -29.69 -3.58
C GLU A 4 -16.28 -28.89 -2.30
N LYS A 5 -15.02 -28.80 -1.92
CA LYS A 5 -14.64 -27.93 -0.80
C LYS A 5 -15.11 -26.53 -1.16
N ALA A 6 -16.12 -26.04 -0.43
CA ALA A 6 -16.57 -24.67 -0.62
C ALA A 6 -15.36 -23.73 -0.51
N ILE A 7 -15.12 -22.94 -1.53
CA ILE A 7 -14.02 -21.97 -1.53
C ILE A 7 -14.23 -20.95 -0.42
N SER A 8 -13.17 -20.64 0.32
CA SER A 8 -13.22 -19.67 1.42
C SER A 8 -13.31 -18.24 0.91
N ASP A 9 -13.85 -17.34 1.74
CA ASP A 9 -13.88 -15.92 1.44
C ASP A 9 -12.46 -15.35 1.25
N GLU A 10 -11.49 -15.82 2.01
CA GLU A 10 -10.08 -15.44 1.90
C GLU A 10 -9.50 -15.79 0.53
N GLN A 11 -9.83 -16.97 0.00
CA GLN A 11 -9.39 -17.40 -1.33
C GLN A 11 -10.02 -16.55 -2.45
N ILE A 12 -11.30 -16.21 -2.30
CA ILE A 12 -12.01 -15.33 -3.25
C ILE A 12 -11.40 -13.92 -3.21
N ILE A 13 -11.13 -13.40 -2.03
CA ILE A 13 -10.52 -12.07 -1.84
C ILE A 13 -9.12 -12.05 -2.47
N ALA A 14 -8.31 -13.08 -2.27
CA ALA A 14 -6.99 -13.18 -2.90
C ALA A 14 -7.10 -13.13 -4.43
N ALA A 15 -8.07 -13.84 -5.01
CA ALA A 15 -8.33 -13.81 -6.45
C ALA A 15 -8.77 -12.42 -6.93
N LEU A 16 -9.62 -11.73 -6.18
CA LEU A 16 -10.06 -10.36 -6.50
C LEU A 16 -8.90 -9.35 -6.46
N LEU A 17 -7.98 -9.49 -5.53
CA LEU A 17 -6.83 -8.60 -5.40
C LEU A 17 -5.77 -8.86 -6.47
N ASP A 18 -5.62 -10.10 -6.93
CA ASP A 18 -4.67 -10.47 -7.98
C ASP A 18 -5.17 -10.17 -9.39
N HIS A 19 -6.50 -10.17 -9.59
CA HIS A 19 -7.12 -10.01 -10.90
C HIS A 19 -7.96 -8.74 -10.95
N GLY A 20 -7.77 -7.96 -12.00
CA GLY A 20 -8.39 -6.64 -12.14
C GLY A 20 -9.88 -6.64 -12.50
N THR A 21 -10.49 -7.78 -12.78
CA THR A 21 -11.90 -7.91 -13.18
C THR A 21 -12.60 -9.02 -12.42
N ILE A 22 -13.91 -8.85 -12.24
CA ILE A 22 -14.78 -9.87 -11.62
C ILE A 22 -14.70 -11.20 -12.38
N ARG A 23 -14.73 -11.13 -13.71
CA ARG A 23 -14.67 -12.31 -14.56
C ARG A 23 -13.37 -13.10 -14.36
N ALA A 24 -12.24 -12.42 -14.38
CA ALA A 24 -10.93 -13.04 -14.19
C ALA A 24 -10.79 -13.62 -12.78
N ALA A 25 -11.26 -12.90 -11.76
CA ALA A 25 -11.25 -13.36 -10.37
C ALA A 25 -12.13 -14.62 -10.19
N ALA A 26 -13.32 -14.64 -10.77
CA ALA A 26 -14.21 -15.80 -10.71
C ALA A 26 -13.58 -17.03 -11.38
N GLN A 27 -12.96 -16.86 -12.55
CA GLN A 27 -12.23 -17.93 -13.25
C GLN A 27 -11.07 -18.46 -12.40
N ALA A 28 -10.27 -17.58 -11.82
CA ALA A 28 -9.14 -17.97 -10.97
C ALA A 28 -9.60 -18.71 -9.71
N ALA A 29 -10.72 -18.32 -9.13
CA ALA A 29 -11.30 -18.95 -7.96
C ALA A 29 -12.10 -20.24 -8.27
N GLY A 30 -12.38 -20.52 -9.55
CA GLY A 30 -13.14 -21.69 -9.97
C GLY A 30 -14.63 -21.62 -9.64
N ILE A 31 -15.19 -20.42 -9.61
CA ILE A 31 -16.60 -20.14 -9.33
C ILE A 31 -17.24 -19.34 -10.46
N SER A 32 -18.59 -19.32 -10.52
CA SER A 32 -19.30 -18.46 -11.45
C SER A 32 -19.26 -16.99 -10.99
N GLU A 33 -19.40 -16.06 -11.93
CA GLU A 33 -19.53 -14.63 -11.62
C GLU A 33 -20.69 -14.35 -10.69
N ARG A 34 -21.80 -15.06 -10.87
CA ARG A 34 -22.99 -14.94 -10.01
C ARG A 34 -22.68 -15.33 -8.57
N THR A 35 -21.98 -16.44 -8.37
CA THR A 35 -21.55 -16.89 -7.03
C THR A 35 -20.63 -15.84 -6.40
N LEU A 36 -19.72 -15.26 -7.17
CA LEU A 36 -18.84 -14.20 -6.70
C LEU A 36 -19.63 -12.96 -6.27
N TYR A 37 -20.59 -12.49 -7.07
CA TYR A 37 -21.45 -11.38 -6.71
C TYR A 37 -22.27 -11.65 -5.44
N ASP A 38 -22.83 -12.85 -5.31
CA ASP A 38 -23.58 -13.24 -4.14
C ASP A 38 -22.73 -13.20 -2.86
N ARG A 39 -21.48 -13.64 -2.95
CA ARG A 39 -20.51 -13.56 -1.85
C ARG A 39 -20.13 -12.12 -1.52
N MET A 40 -19.89 -11.30 -2.53
CA MET A 40 -19.51 -9.90 -2.36
C MET A 40 -20.60 -9.06 -1.69
N ASN A 41 -21.85 -9.47 -1.77
CA ASN A 41 -22.97 -8.77 -1.14
C ASN A 41 -23.12 -9.06 0.36
N LYS A 42 -22.38 -10.02 0.89
CA LYS A 42 -22.43 -10.35 2.33
C LYS A 42 -21.56 -9.39 3.14
N GLY A 43 -22.08 -8.91 4.27
CA GLY A 43 -21.40 -7.95 5.14
C GLY A 43 -20.07 -8.46 5.67
N GLU A 44 -19.98 -9.74 6.04
CA GLU A 44 -18.74 -10.38 6.50
C GLU A 44 -17.67 -10.38 5.40
N PHE A 45 -18.05 -10.71 4.16
CA PHE A 45 -17.14 -10.64 3.01
C PHE A 45 -16.62 -9.22 2.77
N GLN A 46 -17.50 -8.24 2.79
CA GLN A 46 -17.13 -6.82 2.59
C GLN A 46 -16.14 -6.34 3.65
N ALA A 47 -16.32 -6.74 4.90
CA ALA A 47 -15.40 -6.39 5.98
C ALA A 47 -14.02 -7.01 5.78
N LEU A 48 -13.95 -8.29 5.42
CA LEU A 48 -12.71 -9.01 5.13
C LEU A 48 -12.00 -8.43 3.89
N TYR A 49 -12.75 -8.10 2.85
CA TYR A 49 -12.20 -7.50 1.62
C TYR A 49 -11.62 -6.11 1.89
N LYS A 50 -12.33 -5.30 2.64
CA LYS A 50 -11.84 -3.97 3.04
C LYS A 50 -10.54 -4.05 3.85
N ALA A 51 -10.47 -4.97 4.81
CA ALA A 51 -9.27 -5.20 5.61
C ALA A 51 -8.09 -5.69 4.76
N ALA A 52 -8.33 -6.64 3.85
CA ALA A 52 -7.31 -7.16 2.94
C ALA A 52 -6.77 -6.08 1.99
N LYS A 53 -7.63 -5.22 1.46
CA LYS A 53 -7.23 -4.06 0.64
C LYS A 53 -6.36 -3.09 1.44
N ALA A 54 -6.74 -2.79 2.67
CA ALA A 54 -5.97 -1.91 3.55
C ALA A 54 -4.58 -2.47 3.84
N ASP A 55 -4.47 -3.78 4.10
CA ASP A 55 -3.20 -4.47 4.32
C ASP A 55 -2.31 -4.45 3.07
N LEU A 56 -2.91 -4.67 1.89
CA LEU A 56 -2.18 -4.61 0.62
C LEU A 56 -1.62 -3.20 0.36
N ILE A 57 -2.41 -2.17 0.59
CA ILE A 57 -1.98 -0.77 0.45
C ILE A 57 -0.86 -0.46 1.44
N ARG A 58 -0.99 -0.89 2.68
CA ARG A 58 0.03 -0.72 3.71
C ARG A 58 1.36 -1.38 3.32
N ALA A 59 1.31 -2.60 2.82
CA ALA A 59 2.49 -3.32 2.32
C ALA A 59 3.14 -2.61 1.13
N ALA A 60 2.34 -2.08 0.20
CA ALA A 60 2.82 -1.30 -0.94
C ALA A 60 3.52 -0.01 -0.49
N VAL A 61 2.94 0.72 0.47
CA VAL A 61 3.54 1.94 1.04
C VAL A 61 4.86 1.63 1.73
N LEU A 62 4.93 0.55 2.52
CA LEU A 62 6.18 0.12 3.15
C LEU A 62 7.26 -0.21 2.12
N ASN A 63 6.89 -0.88 1.03
CA ASN A 63 7.82 -1.20 -0.05
C ASN A 63 8.34 0.07 -0.75
N ILE A 64 7.45 1.00 -1.04
CA ILE A 64 7.82 2.31 -1.63
C ILE A 64 8.79 3.06 -0.69
N ASN A 65 8.51 3.07 0.61
CA ASN A 65 9.38 3.72 1.60
C ASN A 65 10.78 3.07 1.64
N ARG A 66 10.87 1.75 1.53
CA ARG A 66 12.17 1.05 1.45
C ARG A 66 12.94 1.43 0.20
N GLN A 67 12.27 1.49 -0.95
CA GLN A 67 12.90 1.90 -2.21
C GLN A 67 13.35 3.36 -2.16
N LEU A 68 12.56 4.22 -1.56
CA LEU A 68 12.89 5.62 -1.35
C LEU A 68 14.13 5.77 -0.46
N GLN A 69 14.19 5.03 0.65
CA GLN A 69 15.35 5.03 1.54
C GLN A 69 16.61 4.54 0.80
N ALA A 70 16.51 3.47 0.02
CA ALA A 70 17.63 2.98 -0.79
C ALA A 70 18.12 4.02 -1.80
N ALA A 71 17.20 4.76 -2.43
CA ALA A 71 17.55 5.84 -3.34
C ALA A 71 18.26 6.99 -2.62
N ILE A 72 17.79 7.39 -1.45
CA ILE A 72 18.42 8.43 -0.61
C ILE A 72 19.83 7.98 -0.21
N ASP A 73 20.00 6.74 0.24
CA ASP A 73 21.29 6.18 0.64
C ASP A 73 22.29 6.22 -0.53
N THR A 74 21.84 5.89 -1.75
CA THR A 74 22.67 5.98 -2.97
C THR A 74 23.14 7.42 -3.24
N VAL A 75 22.23 8.38 -3.12
CA VAL A 75 22.58 9.81 -3.32
C VAL A 75 23.56 10.26 -2.24
N VAL A 76 23.38 9.84 -0.99
CA VAL A 76 24.30 10.14 0.11
C VAL A 76 25.69 9.53 -0.15
N GLU A 77 25.77 8.30 -0.62
CA GLU A 77 27.04 7.66 -0.98
C GLU A 77 27.79 8.47 -2.05
N VAL A 78 27.09 8.87 -3.12
CA VAL A 78 27.68 9.70 -4.19
C VAL A 78 28.16 11.04 -3.65
N MET A 79 27.38 11.68 -2.79
CA MET A 79 27.73 12.96 -2.17
C MET A 79 28.98 12.87 -1.30
N GLN A 80 29.15 11.77 -0.57
CA GLN A 80 30.22 11.56 0.42
C GLN A 80 31.48 10.93 -0.17
N ASP A 81 31.41 10.37 -1.37
CA ASP A 81 32.54 9.69 -2.00
C ASP A 81 33.58 10.71 -2.50
N PRO A 82 34.78 10.75 -1.87
CA PRO A 82 35.83 11.69 -2.27
C PRO A 82 36.41 11.41 -3.65
N ASP A 83 36.22 10.22 -4.21
CA ASP A 83 36.68 9.85 -5.55
C ASP A 83 35.80 10.47 -6.65
N ASN A 84 34.57 10.88 -6.32
CA ASN A 84 33.73 11.62 -7.22
C ASN A 84 34.17 13.08 -7.31
N ASN A 85 34.08 13.67 -8.52
CA ASN A 85 34.43 15.10 -8.69
C ASN A 85 33.41 16.00 -7.95
N ALA A 86 33.84 17.24 -7.69
CA ALA A 86 33.06 18.21 -6.93
C ALA A 86 31.69 18.50 -7.55
N ALA A 87 31.59 18.53 -8.89
CA ALA A 87 30.32 18.79 -9.59
C ALA A 87 29.30 17.67 -9.36
N VAL A 88 29.70 16.40 -9.41
CA VAL A 88 28.86 15.25 -9.17
C VAL A 88 28.39 15.23 -7.71
N ARG A 89 29.29 15.47 -6.78
CA ARG A 89 28.99 15.54 -5.35
C ARG A 89 28.01 16.67 -5.02
N LEU A 90 28.22 17.83 -5.63
CA LEU A 90 27.32 18.99 -5.46
C LEU A 90 25.93 18.70 -6.02
N GLN A 91 25.86 18.06 -7.20
CA GLN A 91 24.59 17.68 -7.80
C GLN A 91 23.80 16.70 -6.92
N ALA A 92 24.48 15.72 -6.31
CA ALA A 92 23.87 14.80 -5.35
C ALA A 92 23.32 15.57 -4.13
N ALA A 93 24.10 16.48 -3.56
CA ALA A 93 23.66 17.33 -2.44
C ALA A 93 22.45 18.20 -2.81
N GLN A 94 22.44 18.80 -3.99
CA GLN A 94 21.30 19.59 -4.49
C GLN A 94 20.04 18.75 -4.67
N THR A 95 20.18 17.49 -5.10
CA THR A 95 19.04 16.57 -5.22
C THR A 95 18.36 16.36 -3.87
N ILE A 96 19.14 16.17 -2.81
CA ILE A 96 18.60 16.03 -1.45
C ILE A 96 17.95 17.33 -1.00
N LEU A 97 18.62 18.46 -1.14
CA LEU A 97 18.11 19.76 -0.71
C LEU A 97 16.83 20.16 -1.44
N ASN A 98 16.76 19.89 -2.74
CA ASN A 98 15.56 20.22 -3.54
C ASN A 98 14.34 19.39 -3.17
N ASN A 99 14.53 18.21 -2.59
CA ASN A 99 13.44 17.31 -2.23
C ASN A 99 13.15 17.30 -0.72
N ALA A 100 14.05 17.83 0.11
CA ALA A 100 13.89 17.82 1.56
C ALA A 100 12.60 18.54 2.02
N GLY A 101 12.27 19.67 1.40
CA GLY A 101 11.04 20.41 1.72
C GLY A 101 9.77 19.64 1.40
N LYS A 102 9.75 18.90 0.31
CA LYS A 102 8.60 18.05 -0.08
C LYS A 102 8.40 16.90 0.90
N PHE A 103 9.48 16.29 1.37
CA PHE A 103 9.41 15.22 2.38
C PHE A 103 8.94 15.78 3.74
N ALA A 104 9.45 16.94 4.16
CA ALA A 104 9.02 17.60 5.39
C ALA A 104 7.53 17.95 5.37
N GLN A 105 7.01 18.46 4.24
CA GLN A 105 5.58 18.73 4.06
C GLN A 105 4.72 17.47 4.16
N ARG A 106 5.16 16.35 3.56
CA ARG A 106 4.46 15.07 3.67
C ARG A 106 4.39 14.57 5.11
N LEU A 107 5.50 14.62 5.83
CA LEU A 107 5.55 14.23 7.23
C LEU A 107 4.62 15.08 8.10
N GLN A 108 4.56 16.39 7.87
CA GLN A 108 3.64 17.29 8.58
C GLN A 108 2.17 16.97 8.28
N LEU A 109 1.83 16.70 7.01
CA LEU A 109 0.48 16.31 6.62
C LEU A 109 0.07 14.98 7.27
N ASP A 110 0.96 14.02 7.31
CA ASP A 110 0.71 12.72 7.95
C ASP A 110 0.50 12.88 9.47
N GLU A 111 1.32 13.69 10.14
CA GLU A 111 1.16 13.99 11.56
C GLU A 111 -0.15 14.72 11.85
N THR A 112 -0.51 15.70 11.04
CA THR A 112 -1.76 16.46 11.18
C THR A 112 -2.97 15.55 10.96
N SER A 113 -2.92 14.68 9.95
CA SER A 113 -3.97 13.71 9.69
C SER A 113 -4.13 12.71 10.84
N ALA A 114 -3.03 12.23 11.40
CA ALA A 114 -3.04 11.34 12.54
C ALA A 114 -3.62 12.01 13.80
N LEU A 115 -3.32 13.29 14.03
CA LEU A 115 -3.88 14.06 15.14
C LEU A 115 -5.38 14.26 14.98
N ILE A 116 -5.84 14.64 13.79
CA ILE A 116 -7.27 14.81 13.49
C ILE A 116 -8.01 13.49 13.71
N GLN A 117 -7.44 12.38 13.25
CA GLN A 117 -8.05 11.06 13.44
C GLN A 117 -8.19 10.70 14.92
N ARG A 118 -7.14 10.94 15.71
CA ARG A 118 -7.16 10.70 17.17
C ARG A 118 -8.22 11.55 17.86
N GLU A 119 -8.39 12.79 17.46
CA GLU A 119 -9.42 13.68 18.01
C GLU A 119 -10.82 13.21 17.64
N ASN A 120 -11.03 12.84 16.37
CA ASN A 120 -12.30 12.29 15.92
C ASN A 120 -12.67 11.01 16.67
N ASP A 121 -11.72 10.12 16.87
CA ASP A 121 -11.92 8.88 17.63
C ASP A 121 -12.26 9.18 19.11
N ARG A 122 -11.66 10.23 19.66
CA ARG A 122 -11.92 10.69 21.04
C ARG A 122 -13.35 11.22 21.21
N PHE A 123 -13.87 11.92 20.22
CA PHE A 123 -15.24 12.47 20.24
C PHE A 123 -16.31 11.47 19.82
N SER A 124 -15.97 10.39 19.13
CA SER A 124 -16.93 9.36 18.71
C SER A 124 -17.34 8.38 19.81
N ILE A 125 -16.78 8.50 21.02
CA ILE A 125 -17.12 7.69 22.20
C ILE A 125 -18.36 8.23 22.94
N PHE A 126 -18.86 9.36 22.52
CA PHE A 126 -20.09 9.96 23.01
C PHE A 126 -21.18 9.83 21.92
#